data_9afe6d2f9acdd51dd19c2bb10fce33b5
#
_entry.id   9afe6d2f9acdd51dd19c2bb10fce33b5
#
_cell.length_a   1.000
_cell.length_b   1.000
_cell.length_c   1.000
_cell.angle_alpha   90.00
_cell.angle_beta   90.00
_cell.angle_gamma   90.00
#
_symmetry.space_group_name_H-M   'P 1'
#
loop_
_entity.id
_entity.type
_entity.pdbx_description
1 polymer ?
#
loop_
_entity_poly.entity_id
_entity_poly.type
_entity_poly.pdbx_seq_one_letter_code
_entity_poly.pdbx_strand_id
1 'polypeptide(L)'
;MESYKRSTNGNPAPVAMFVYNRVDNTQATLRALMANEGARDTDVYVFSDGGKDEASWRRVRAVRDYLHTLGDTIAQTKAFHSFTLVERPENFYLERNITEGIGEVFAKHDRIIVLEDDIVTSPYFLRYMNEAFERYASTPQVMHVAGFTNLDLLTPEGRALLPSPRADIYFTPHMSGWGWGTWRDRWQQHFRHYQTPDEALQGMSPSDCDRIQYGGVFPCLRSLQRRPIPWDICWELAIYKAHGLCLTPAHTLVRNIGLSSGTHFRSYSILQHYEFDRPPLQRPIRIETLEPRALPAIETRFAQAIRDWGIRYTWLGKCIRYCYLKLCGKDKKSKK
;
A
#
# COMPACT_ATOMS: atom_id res chain seq x y z
N MET A 1 -9.62 -28.79 3.08
CA MET A 1 -8.91 -27.70 3.72
C MET A 1 -7.48 -28.16 3.94
N GLU A 2 -6.57 -27.84 3.04
CA GLU A 2 -5.14 -28.04 3.31
C GLU A 2 -4.74 -27.04 4.40
N SER A 3 -4.33 -27.56 5.55
CA SER A 3 -3.77 -26.75 6.62
C SER A 3 -2.53 -26.03 6.12
N TYR A 4 -2.47 -24.74 6.27
CA TYR A 4 -1.26 -23.93 6.09
C TYR A 4 -0.12 -24.60 6.87
N LYS A 5 0.76 -25.32 6.17
CA LYS A 5 1.97 -25.84 6.81
C LYS A 5 2.90 -24.65 7.00
N ARG A 6 3.13 -24.33 8.27
CA ARG A 6 4.15 -23.35 8.70
C ARG A 6 5.42 -23.60 7.90
N SER A 7 5.87 -22.60 7.14
CA SER A 7 7.21 -22.66 6.54
C SER A 7 8.24 -22.79 7.68
N THR A 8 9.12 -23.73 7.53
CA THR A 8 10.02 -24.19 8.59
C THR A 8 11.22 -23.29 8.88
N ASN A 9 11.33 -22.10 8.25
CA ASN A 9 12.57 -21.33 8.22
C ASN A 9 12.49 -19.86 8.67
N GLY A 10 11.53 -19.43 9.46
CA GLY A 10 11.58 -18.06 10.01
C GLY A 10 10.29 -17.60 10.68
N ASN A 11 10.39 -16.62 11.58
CA ASN A 11 9.25 -15.93 12.14
C ASN A 11 8.52 -15.15 11.03
N PRO A 12 7.18 -15.04 11.05
CA PRO A 12 6.45 -14.19 10.11
C PRO A 12 6.96 -12.75 10.12
N ALA A 13 6.84 -12.06 8.98
CA ALA A 13 7.19 -10.66 8.90
C ALA A 13 6.27 -9.85 9.84
N PRO A 14 6.82 -8.93 10.64
CA PRO A 14 6.01 -8.05 11.47
C PRO A 14 5.21 -7.08 10.61
N VAL A 15 4.08 -6.64 11.15
CA VAL A 15 3.27 -5.55 10.59
C VAL A 15 3.59 -4.26 11.31
N ALA A 16 3.96 -3.21 10.57
CA ALA A 16 3.98 -1.83 11.02
C ALA A 16 2.73 -1.12 10.50
N MET A 17 1.84 -0.74 11.38
CA MET A 17 0.62 -0.01 11.05
C MET A 17 0.73 1.44 11.50
N PHE A 18 0.50 2.38 10.59
CA PHE A 18 0.57 3.81 10.84
C PHE A 18 -0.82 4.40 10.97
N VAL A 19 -1.11 5.04 12.10
CA VAL A 19 -2.43 5.58 12.41
C VAL A 19 -2.33 7.04 12.86
N TYR A 20 -3.41 7.79 12.63
CA TYR A 20 -3.46 9.19 13.04
C TYR A 20 -4.71 9.51 13.87
N ASN A 21 -5.81 9.92 13.23
CA ASN A 21 -6.96 10.52 13.89
C ASN A 21 -8.32 10.00 13.39
N ARG A 22 -8.37 8.78 12.83
CA ARG A 22 -9.54 8.15 12.23
C ARG A 22 -9.86 6.81 12.92
N VAL A 23 -10.58 6.87 14.04
CA VAL A 23 -10.84 5.69 14.88
C VAL A 23 -11.60 4.60 14.12
N ASP A 24 -12.62 4.95 13.32
CA ASP A 24 -13.42 3.96 12.58
C ASP A 24 -12.59 3.21 11.54
N ASN A 25 -11.71 3.92 10.83
CA ASN A 25 -10.78 3.32 9.87
C ASN A 25 -9.79 2.39 10.58
N THR A 26 -9.17 2.88 11.66
CA THR A 26 -8.25 2.08 12.49
C THR A 26 -8.90 0.79 12.98
N GLN A 27 -10.15 0.87 13.45
CA GLN A 27 -10.92 -0.29 13.88
C GLN A 27 -11.17 -1.29 12.75
N ALA A 28 -11.59 -0.80 11.58
CA ALA A 28 -11.87 -1.64 10.42
C ALA A 28 -10.62 -2.36 9.94
N THR A 29 -9.48 -1.65 9.86
CA THR A 29 -8.20 -2.21 9.43
C THR A 29 -7.68 -3.25 10.42
N LEU A 30 -7.66 -2.97 11.73
CA LEU A 30 -7.21 -3.94 12.75
C LEU A 30 -8.12 -5.16 12.83
N ARG A 31 -9.44 -4.98 12.70
CA ARG A 31 -10.38 -6.10 12.64
C ARG A 31 -10.09 -7.03 11.45
N ALA A 32 -9.85 -6.47 10.28
CA ALA A 32 -9.50 -7.24 9.10
C ALA A 32 -8.15 -7.95 9.26
N LEU A 33 -7.16 -7.27 9.86
CA LEU A 33 -5.84 -7.86 10.11
C LEU A 33 -5.92 -9.03 11.10
N MET A 34 -6.69 -8.92 12.18
CA MET A 34 -6.92 -10.01 13.14
C MET A 34 -7.59 -11.23 12.51
N ALA A 35 -8.36 -11.05 11.43
CA ALA A 35 -9.02 -12.14 10.71
C ALA A 35 -8.10 -12.85 9.69
N ASN A 36 -6.85 -12.44 9.56
CA ASN A 36 -5.91 -13.03 8.60
C ASN A 36 -5.40 -14.41 9.04
N GLU A 37 -5.19 -15.30 8.07
CA GLU A 37 -4.38 -16.49 8.28
C GLU A 37 -2.96 -16.08 8.69
N GLY A 38 -2.48 -16.59 9.84
CA GLY A 38 -1.18 -16.25 10.41
C GLY A 38 -1.17 -15.03 11.34
N ALA A 39 -2.32 -14.37 11.59
CA ALA A 39 -2.37 -13.23 12.50
C ALA A 39 -1.80 -13.55 13.89
N ARG A 40 -2.13 -14.73 14.45
CA ARG A 40 -1.68 -15.18 15.79
C ARG A 40 -0.17 -15.38 15.91
N ASP A 41 0.52 -15.54 14.79
CA ASP A 41 1.97 -15.72 14.74
C ASP A 41 2.71 -14.41 14.38
N THR A 42 1.98 -13.32 14.14
CA THR A 42 2.51 -12.04 13.63
C THR A 42 2.72 -11.04 14.77
N ASP A 43 3.90 -10.40 14.79
CA ASP A 43 4.17 -9.23 15.61
C ASP A 43 3.56 -7.97 14.95
N VAL A 44 2.82 -7.18 15.72
CA VAL A 44 2.17 -5.96 15.24
C VAL A 44 2.67 -4.75 16.01
N TYR A 45 3.22 -3.79 15.29
CA TYR A 45 3.61 -2.47 15.77
C TYR A 45 2.62 -1.44 15.24
N VAL A 46 1.99 -0.68 16.13
CA VAL A 46 1.10 0.42 15.74
C VAL A 46 1.75 1.74 16.13
N PHE A 47 2.06 2.55 15.12
CA PHE A 47 2.65 3.87 15.28
C PHE A 47 1.55 4.93 15.22
N SER A 48 1.16 5.44 16.39
CA SER A 48 0.15 6.50 16.53
C SER A 48 0.81 7.86 16.48
N ASP A 49 0.58 8.62 15.41
CA ASP A 49 1.10 9.98 15.27
C ASP A 49 0.47 10.94 16.29
N GLY A 50 1.14 12.03 16.61
CA GLY A 50 0.65 13.09 17.48
C GLY A 50 -0.27 14.07 16.77
N GLY A 51 -1.05 14.84 17.52
CA GLY A 51 -1.93 15.88 16.97
C GLY A 51 -1.16 17.13 16.52
N LYS A 52 -1.67 17.82 15.49
CA LYS A 52 -1.14 19.11 15.00
C LYS A 52 -1.65 20.29 15.82
N ASP A 53 -2.86 20.15 16.37
CA ASP A 53 -3.62 21.14 17.09
C ASP A 53 -4.56 20.45 18.08
N GLU A 54 -5.22 21.21 18.95
CA GLU A 54 -6.11 20.68 19.98
C GLU A 54 -7.28 19.85 19.37
N ALA A 55 -7.80 20.24 18.22
CA ALA A 55 -8.88 19.51 17.56
C ALA A 55 -8.42 18.14 17.02
N SER A 56 -7.23 18.07 16.46
CA SER A 56 -6.62 16.81 16.03
C SER A 56 -6.19 15.95 17.22
N TRP A 57 -5.66 16.55 18.29
CA TRP A 57 -5.33 15.83 19.52
C TRP A 57 -6.54 15.12 20.15
N ARG A 58 -7.71 15.76 20.17
CA ARG A 58 -8.94 15.07 20.64
C ARG A 58 -9.23 13.79 19.87
N ARG A 59 -9.07 13.81 18.55
CA ARG A 59 -9.28 12.63 17.70
C ARG A 59 -8.16 11.60 17.86
N VAL A 60 -6.91 12.05 18.01
CA VAL A 60 -5.77 11.16 18.28
C VAL A 60 -5.96 10.44 19.61
N ARG A 61 -6.39 11.16 20.67
CA ARG A 61 -6.71 10.52 21.97
C ARG A 61 -7.75 9.42 21.81
N ALA A 62 -8.84 9.66 21.06
CA ALA A 62 -9.86 8.63 20.81
C ALA A 62 -9.31 7.39 20.08
N VAL A 63 -8.36 7.57 19.15
CA VAL A 63 -7.66 6.44 18.53
C VAL A 63 -6.79 5.70 19.55
N ARG A 64 -6.03 6.42 20.37
CA ARG A 64 -5.15 5.82 21.39
C ARG A 64 -5.93 5.08 22.47
N ASP A 65 -7.04 5.66 22.97
CA ASP A 65 -7.92 5.00 23.94
C ASP A 65 -8.47 3.67 23.39
N TYR A 66 -8.86 3.67 22.12
CA TYR A 66 -9.25 2.42 21.45
C TYR A 66 -8.10 1.43 21.37
N LEU A 67 -6.89 1.87 21.01
CA LEU A 67 -5.72 1.00 20.85
C LEU A 67 -5.26 0.41 22.19
N HIS A 68 -5.34 1.14 23.30
CA HIS A 68 -5.07 0.61 24.63
C HIS A 68 -6.08 -0.49 25.00
N THR A 69 -7.39 -0.21 24.84
CA THR A 69 -8.45 -1.20 25.12
C THR A 69 -8.29 -2.45 24.24
N LEU A 70 -7.94 -2.25 22.96
CA LEU A 70 -7.69 -3.37 22.04
C LEU A 70 -6.44 -4.16 22.45
N GLY A 71 -5.38 -3.49 22.91
CA GLY A 71 -4.14 -4.14 23.40
C GLY A 71 -4.41 -5.12 24.52
N ASP A 72 -5.25 -4.73 25.50
CA ASP A 72 -5.70 -5.61 26.58
C ASP A 72 -6.48 -6.82 26.05
N THR A 73 -7.36 -6.60 25.09
CA THR A 73 -8.14 -7.66 24.44
C THR A 73 -7.23 -8.62 23.67
N ILE A 74 -6.25 -8.11 22.93
CA ILE A 74 -5.27 -8.92 22.19
C ILE A 74 -4.42 -9.75 23.15
N ALA A 75 -3.99 -9.19 24.27
CA ALA A 75 -3.22 -9.91 25.29
C ALA A 75 -3.98 -11.11 25.86
N GLN A 76 -5.31 -10.97 26.05
CA GLN A 76 -6.19 -12.04 26.52
C GLN A 76 -6.50 -13.09 25.45
N THR A 77 -6.81 -12.65 24.21
CA THR A 77 -7.28 -13.54 23.13
C THR A 77 -6.16 -14.15 22.32
N LYS A 78 -4.94 -13.63 22.44
CA LYS A 78 -3.78 -13.98 21.57
C LYS A 78 -4.11 -13.83 20.08
N ALA A 79 -4.81 -12.73 19.73
CA ALA A 79 -5.15 -12.45 18.34
C ALA A 79 -3.92 -12.16 17.48
N PHE A 80 -2.84 -11.62 18.07
CA PHE A 80 -1.51 -11.48 17.48
C PHE A 80 -0.47 -12.16 18.39
N HIS A 81 0.73 -12.41 17.84
CA HIS A 81 1.86 -12.90 18.65
C HIS A 81 2.29 -11.83 19.66
N SER A 82 2.47 -10.61 19.20
CA SER A 82 2.69 -9.43 20.04
C SER A 82 1.97 -8.20 19.46
N PHE A 83 1.66 -7.25 20.35
CA PHE A 83 1.06 -5.97 19.98
C PHE A 83 1.79 -4.85 20.72
N THR A 84 2.47 -4.00 19.95
CA THR A 84 3.27 -2.88 20.49
C THR A 84 2.69 -1.57 19.97
N LEU A 85 2.21 -0.72 20.90
CA LEU A 85 1.76 0.64 20.59
C LEU A 85 2.91 1.61 20.80
N VAL A 86 3.24 2.39 19.78
CA VAL A 86 4.23 3.49 19.82
C VAL A 86 3.48 4.81 19.62
N GLU A 87 3.44 5.61 20.67
CA GLU A 87 2.78 6.92 20.65
C GLU A 87 3.78 8.04 20.42
N ARG A 88 3.63 8.75 19.30
CA ARG A 88 4.49 9.91 19.03
C ARG A 88 4.09 11.09 19.95
N PRO A 89 5.05 11.77 20.58
CA PRO A 89 4.76 12.86 21.49
C PRO A 89 4.25 14.13 20.78
N GLU A 90 4.55 14.26 19.48
CA GLU A 90 4.17 15.36 18.61
C GLU A 90 3.75 14.84 17.24
N ASN A 91 3.23 15.69 16.36
CA ASN A 91 2.91 15.29 14.99
C ASN A 91 4.18 15.14 14.14
N PHE A 92 4.49 13.92 13.78
CA PHE A 92 5.63 13.58 12.91
C PHE A 92 5.31 13.76 11.42
N TYR A 93 4.06 13.95 11.08
CA TYR A 93 3.58 13.86 9.71
C TYR A 93 3.83 12.49 9.08
N LEU A 94 3.22 12.26 7.92
CA LEU A 94 3.22 10.94 7.29
C LEU A 94 4.65 10.44 6.99
N GLU A 95 5.46 11.29 6.34
CA GLU A 95 6.80 10.93 5.85
C GLU A 95 7.73 10.51 6.98
N ARG A 96 7.81 11.32 8.02
CA ARG A 96 8.68 11.04 9.16
C ARG A 96 8.18 9.84 9.96
N ASN A 97 6.87 9.77 10.22
CA ASN A 97 6.31 8.67 11.02
C ASN A 97 6.52 7.32 10.34
N ILE A 98 6.28 7.22 9.02
CA ILE A 98 6.50 5.99 8.24
C ILE A 98 7.98 5.63 8.23
N THR A 99 8.86 6.54 7.85
CA THR A 99 10.27 6.22 7.64
C THR A 99 11.02 5.91 8.94
N GLU A 100 10.75 6.64 10.03
CA GLU A 100 11.31 6.33 11.34
C GLU A 100 10.73 5.02 11.89
N GLY A 101 9.41 4.80 11.77
CA GLY A 101 8.78 3.56 12.23
C GLY A 101 9.28 2.31 11.49
N ILE A 102 9.51 2.41 10.18
CA ILE A 102 10.17 1.33 9.41
C ILE A 102 11.58 1.07 9.96
N GLY A 103 12.35 2.11 10.25
CA GLY A 103 13.68 2.00 10.84
C GLY A 103 13.67 1.31 12.21
N GLU A 104 12.69 1.67 13.08
CA GLU A 104 12.53 1.05 14.40
C GLU A 104 12.19 -0.47 14.30
N VAL A 105 11.35 -0.86 13.34
CA VAL A 105 11.03 -2.28 13.10
C VAL A 105 12.25 -3.01 12.53
N PHE A 106 12.96 -2.42 11.57
CA PHE A 106 14.17 -3.02 11.00
C PHE A 106 15.35 -3.15 11.97
N ALA A 107 15.34 -2.44 13.09
CA ALA A 107 16.31 -2.67 14.16
C ALA A 107 16.19 -4.09 14.77
N LYS A 108 15.04 -4.75 14.62
CA LYS A 108 14.73 -6.05 15.23
C LYS A 108 14.39 -7.14 14.22
N HIS A 109 13.98 -6.78 13.00
CA HIS A 109 13.46 -7.70 12.00
C HIS A 109 14.12 -7.49 10.64
N ASP A 110 14.15 -8.54 9.80
CA ASP A 110 14.79 -8.51 8.48
C ASP A 110 13.81 -8.16 7.34
N ARG A 111 12.52 -8.11 7.62
CA ARG A 111 11.44 -7.82 6.69
C ARG A 111 10.31 -7.12 7.42
N ILE A 112 9.46 -6.43 6.68
CA ILE A 112 8.36 -5.64 7.23
C ILE A 112 7.16 -5.66 6.28
N ILE A 113 5.97 -5.66 6.86
CA ILE A 113 4.71 -5.36 6.18
C ILE A 113 4.24 -4.00 6.70
N VAL A 114 3.84 -3.11 5.79
CA VAL A 114 3.43 -1.74 6.11
C VAL A 114 1.96 -1.56 5.75
N LEU A 115 1.19 -1.06 6.70
CA LEU A 115 -0.22 -0.70 6.55
C LEU A 115 -0.47 0.73 7.03
N GLU A 116 -1.46 1.41 6.43
CA GLU A 116 -2.05 2.63 6.96
C GLU A 116 -3.42 2.33 7.58
N ASP A 117 -3.98 3.28 8.34
CA ASP A 117 -5.22 3.09 9.10
C ASP A 117 -6.48 2.85 8.24
N ASP A 118 -6.40 3.03 6.93
CA ASP A 118 -7.49 2.85 5.98
C ASP A 118 -7.31 1.68 5.00
N ILE A 119 -6.35 0.79 5.26
CA ILE A 119 -6.04 -0.36 4.38
C ILE A 119 -6.61 -1.64 4.97
N VAL A 120 -7.82 -2.00 4.54
CA VAL A 120 -8.52 -3.23 4.95
C VAL A 120 -8.01 -4.41 4.14
N THR A 121 -7.54 -5.45 4.80
CA THR A 121 -6.89 -6.61 4.19
C THR A 121 -7.85 -7.77 3.90
N SER A 122 -7.53 -8.56 2.87
CA SER A 122 -8.06 -9.92 2.68
C SER A 122 -7.64 -10.83 3.83
N PRO A 123 -8.42 -11.86 4.20
CA PRO A 123 -7.98 -12.89 5.17
C PRO A 123 -6.71 -13.64 4.77
N TYR A 124 -6.29 -13.55 3.52
CA TYR A 124 -5.11 -14.23 2.97
C TYR A 124 -3.92 -13.31 2.71
N PHE A 125 -4.02 -12.03 3.12
CA PHE A 125 -2.98 -11.04 2.88
C PHE A 125 -1.66 -11.38 3.58
N LEU A 126 -1.67 -11.67 4.89
CA LEU A 126 -0.45 -12.03 5.63
C LEU A 126 0.21 -13.31 5.09
N ARG A 127 -0.58 -14.31 4.74
CA ARG A 127 -0.08 -15.52 4.09
C ARG A 127 0.65 -15.19 2.79
N TYR A 128 0.01 -14.41 1.90
CA TYR A 128 0.62 -13.98 0.65
C TYR A 128 1.94 -13.23 0.87
N MET A 129 1.96 -12.25 1.78
CA MET A 129 3.15 -11.46 2.07
C MET A 129 4.31 -12.35 2.53
N ASN A 130 4.06 -13.25 3.46
CA ASN A 130 5.09 -14.14 4.00
C ASN A 130 5.60 -15.15 2.96
N GLU A 131 4.70 -15.77 2.18
CA GLU A 131 5.09 -16.66 1.08
C GLU A 131 5.94 -15.93 0.03
N ALA A 132 5.61 -14.68 -0.29
CA ALA A 132 6.37 -13.85 -1.21
C ALA A 132 7.77 -13.52 -0.65
N PHE A 133 7.84 -13.12 0.62
CA PHE A 133 9.11 -12.82 1.28
C PHE A 133 10.07 -14.03 1.29
N GLU A 134 9.58 -15.20 1.60
CA GLU A 134 10.41 -16.41 1.61
C GLU A 134 10.88 -16.79 0.22
N ARG A 135 9.98 -16.76 -0.75
CA ARG A 135 10.26 -17.18 -2.12
C ARG A 135 11.30 -16.31 -2.82
N TYR A 136 11.29 -15.03 -2.55
CA TYR A 136 12.18 -14.06 -3.19
C TYR A 136 13.24 -13.47 -2.25
N ALA A 137 13.47 -14.09 -1.09
CA ALA A 137 14.49 -13.66 -0.12
C ALA A 137 15.89 -13.52 -0.76
N SER A 138 16.28 -14.52 -1.56
CA SER A 138 17.59 -14.57 -2.25
C SER A 138 17.60 -13.87 -3.62
N THR A 139 16.54 -13.14 -3.97
CA THR A 139 16.40 -12.46 -5.26
C THR A 139 16.36 -10.94 -5.06
N PRO A 140 17.51 -10.27 -4.94
CA PRO A 140 17.59 -8.86 -4.54
C PRO A 140 16.94 -7.91 -5.55
N GLN A 141 16.74 -8.33 -6.80
CA GLN A 141 16.00 -7.59 -7.80
C GLN A 141 14.52 -7.41 -7.41
N VAL A 142 13.93 -8.33 -6.64
CA VAL A 142 12.59 -8.14 -6.08
C VAL A 142 12.73 -7.29 -4.82
N MET A 143 12.37 -6.02 -4.91
CA MET A 143 12.59 -5.05 -3.86
C MET A 143 11.34 -4.74 -3.04
N HIS A 144 10.16 -5.04 -3.58
CA HIS A 144 8.88 -4.66 -2.99
C HIS A 144 7.84 -5.75 -3.23
N VAL A 145 6.99 -6.00 -2.24
CA VAL A 145 5.82 -6.87 -2.35
C VAL A 145 4.58 -6.01 -2.15
N ALA A 146 3.73 -5.89 -3.17
CA ALA A 146 2.50 -5.12 -3.13
C ALA A 146 1.30 -6.00 -2.71
N GLY A 147 0.41 -5.47 -1.88
CA GLY A 147 -0.90 -6.08 -1.62
C GLY A 147 -2.00 -5.58 -2.55
N PHE A 148 -1.76 -4.45 -3.19
CA PHE A 148 -2.71 -3.77 -4.07
C PHE A 148 -2.30 -3.87 -5.55
N THR A 149 -3.31 -3.97 -6.40
CA THR A 149 -3.22 -3.72 -7.84
C THR A 149 -4.48 -3.00 -8.32
N ASN A 150 -4.33 -2.10 -9.28
CA ASN A 150 -5.44 -1.50 -10.02
C ASN A 150 -5.90 -2.37 -11.20
N LEU A 151 -5.16 -3.45 -11.52
CA LEU A 151 -5.52 -4.41 -12.54
C LEU A 151 -6.34 -5.56 -11.95
N ASP A 152 -7.23 -6.14 -12.74
CA ASP A 152 -7.83 -7.44 -12.48
C ASP A 152 -7.39 -8.41 -13.59
N LEU A 153 -6.35 -9.17 -13.28
CA LEU A 153 -5.79 -10.16 -14.20
C LEU A 153 -6.32 -11.58 -13.95
N LEU A 154 -7.33 -11.74 -13.10
CA LEU A 154 -7.98 -13.04 -12.89
C LEU A 154 -9.15 -13.28 -13.84
N THR A 155 -9.53 -12.29 -14.65
CA THR A 155 -10.45 -12.49 -15.78
C THR A 155 -9.81 -13.35 -16.86
N PRO A 156 -10.58 -14.01 -17.76
CA PRO A 156 -10.00 -14.80 -18.86
C PRO A 156 -8.98 -14.01 -19.70
N GLU A 157 -9.30 -12.78 -20.05
CA GLU A 157 -8.43 -11.87 -20.83
C GLU A 157 -7.18 -11.46 -20.04
N GLY A 158 -7.36 -11.17 -18.74
CA GLY A 158 -6.26 -10.80 -17.83
C GLY A 158 -5.29 -11.96 -17.63
N ARG A 159 -5.79 -13.18 -17.48
CA ARG A 159 -4.96 -14.37 -17.30
C ARG A 159 -4.06 -14.66 -18.49
N ALA A 160 -4.49 -14.32 -19.70
CA ALA A 160 -3.66 -14.44 -20.89
C ALA A 160 -2.41 -13.54 -20.86
N LEU A 161 -2.40 -12.50 -20.03
CA LEU A 161 -1.25 -11.62 -19.84
C LEU A 161 -0.28 -12.11 -18.75
N LEU A 162 -0.73 -13.01 -17.86
CA LEU A 162 0.11 -13.50 -16.78
C LEU A 162 1.24 -14.40 -17.30
N PRO A 163 2.40 -14.43 -16.61
CA PRO A 163 3.57 -15.19 -17.05
C PRO A 163 3.34 -16.72 -17.03
N SER A 164 2.33 -17.16 -16.29
CA SER A 164 1.89 -18.55 -16.20
C SER A 164 0.38 -18.60 -15.93
N PRO A 165 -0.37 -19.55 -16.52
CA PRO A 165 -1.80 -19.72 -16.24
C PRO A 165 -2.10 -20.17 -14.80
N ARG A 166 -1.08 -20.63 -14.07
CA ARG A 166 -1.19 -21.06 -12.67
C ARG A 166 -0.81 -19.96 -11.68
N ALA A 167 -0.06 -18.93 -12.08
CA ALA A 167 0.35 -17.84 -11.23
C ALA A 167 -0.81 -16.84 -11.01
N ASP A 168 -0.96 -16.37 -9.80
CA ASP A 168 -1.84 -15.25 -9.46
C ASP A 168 -1.00 -13.99 -9.12
N ILE A 169 0.22 -13.89 -9.67
CA ILE A 169 1.19 -12.81 -9.45
C ILE A 169 1.86 -12.39 -10.76
N TYR A 170 2.42 -11.17 -10.75
CA TYR A 170 3.27 -10.64 -11.81
C TYR A 170 4.29 -9.65 -11.24
N PHE A 171 5.24 -9.22 -12.07
CA PHE A 171 6.21 -8.19 -11.70
C PHE A 171 5.99 -6.91 -12.49
N THR A 172 6.22 -5.77 -11.83
CA THR A 172 6.18 -4.44 -12.41
C THR A 172 7.30 -3.57 -11.79
N PRO A 173 7.83 -2.56 -12.48
CA PRO A 173 8.77 -1.61 -11.88
C PRO A 173 8.12 -0.63 -10.90
N HIS A 174 6.78 -0.58 -10.81
CA HIS A 174 6.05 0.38 -10.01
C HIS A 174 5.58 -0.20 -8.68
N MET A 175 5.82 0.56 -7.60
CA MET A 175 5.36 0.19 -6.26
C MET A 175 3.90 0.61 -6.02
N SER A 176 3.29 0.03 -4.99
CA SER A 176 2.03 0.50 -4.42
C SER A 176 2.17 0.67 -2.92
N GLY A 177 1.82 1.85 -2.39
CA GLY A 177 1.85 2.14 -0.96
C GLY A 177 0.68 1.54 -0.15
N TRP A 178 -0.29 0.87 -0.79
CA TRP A 178 -1.46 0.32 -0.10
C TRP A 178 -1.23 -1.14 0.30
N GLY A 179 -0.82 -1.36 1.56
CA GLY A 179 -0.52 -2.68 2.08
C GLY A 179 0.64 -3.33 1.33
N TRP A 180 1.83 -3.04 1.75
CA TRP A 180 3.05 -3.43 1.07
C TRP A 180 4.10 -3.96 2.04
N GLY A 181 5.21 -4.43 1.50
CA GLY A 181 6.33 -4.81 2.34
C GLY A 181 7.64 -4.91 1.58
N THR A 182 8.72 -5.00 2.33
CA THR A 182 10.08 -5.09 1.80
C THR A 182 11.01 -5.77 2.81
N TRP A 183 12.23 -5.98 2.42
CA TRP A 183 13.32 -6.51 3.25
C TRP A 183 14.22 -5.38 3.75
N ARG A 184 14.84 -5.57 4.93
CA ARG A 184 15.74 -4.60 5.56
C ARG A 184 16.91 -4.22 4.64
N ASP A 185 17.57 -5.19 4.01
CA ASP A 185 18.70 -4.96 3.12
C ASP A 185 18.34 -4.09 1.91
N ARG A 186 17.18 -4.35 1.26
CA ARG A 186 16.71 -3.55 0.12
C ARG A 186 16.44 -2.11 0.55
N TRP A 187 15.71 -1.96 1.67
CA TRP A 187 15.39 -0.63 2.19
C TRP A 187 16.64 0.15 2.59
N GLN A 188 17.51 -0.42 3.43
CA GLN A 188 18.70 0.27 3.93
C GLN A 188 19.71 0.60 2.82
N GLN A 189 19.84 -0.27 1.82
CA GLN A 189 20.74 -0.06 0.70
C GLN A 189 20.26 1.03 -0.25
N HIS A 190 18.95 1.11 -0.52
CA HIS A 190 18.43 1.87 -1.66
C HIS A 190 17.56 3.06 -1.27
N PHE A 191 16.80 3.00 -0.16
CA PHE A 191 15.96 4.12 0.24
C PHE A 191 16.79 5.34 0.61
N ARG A 192 16.42 6.51 0.06
CA ARG A 192 17.02 7.81 0.37
C ARG A 192 15.92 8.86 0.44
N HIS A 193 15.98 9.72 1.44
CA HIS A 193 15.24 10.96 1.46
C HIS A 193 15.93 12.01 0.60
N TYR A 194 15.21 12.58 -0.34
CA TYR A 194 15.70 13.66 -1.18
C TYR A 194 15.18 15.00 -0.69
N GLN A 195 16.04 16.03 -0.74
CA GLN A 195 15.68 17.40 -0.35
C GLN A 195 15.20 18.22 -1.54
N THR A 196 15.67 17.91 -2.74
CA THR A 196 15.35 18.62 -3.97
C THR A 196 15.00 17.67 -5.10
N PRO A 197 14.22 18.13 -6.12
CA PRO A 197 14.00 17.35 -7.33
C PRO A 197 15.29 16.99 -8.07
N ASP A 198 16.26 17.90 -8.12
CA ASP A 198 17.54 17.68 -8.81
C ASP A 198 18.34 16.56 -8.16
N GLU A 199 18.40 16.53 -6.81
CA GLU A 199 18.98 15.43 -6.06
C GLU A 199 18.25 14.11 -6.34
N ALA A 200 16.92 14.13 -6.33
CA ALA A 200 16.11 12.97 -6.59
C ALA A 200 16.29 12.41 -8.00
N LEU A 201 16.51 13.25 -8.99
CA LEU A 201 16.69 12.89 -10.39
C LEU A 201 18.15 12.69 -10.81
N GLN A 202 19.09 12.90 -9.90
CA GLN A 202 20.51 12.70 -10.17
C GLN A 202 20.78 11.29 -10.74
N GLY A 203 21.49 11.22 -11.88
CA GLY A 203 21.81 9.97 -12.57
C GLY A 203 20.70 9.42 -13.46
N MET A 204 19.54 10.10 -13.56
CA MET A 204 18.46 9.75 -14.49
C MET A 204 18.56 10.59 -15.78
N SER A 205 18.45 9.92 -16.92
CA SER A 205 18.33 10.58 -18.21
C SER A 205 16.89 11.10 -18.45
N PRO A 206 16.68 12.02 -19.40
CA PRO A 206 15.32 12.40 -19.84
C PRO A 206 14.48 11.18 -20.26
N SER A 207 15.11 10.18 -20.89
CA SER A 207 14.44 8.93 -21.27
C SER A 207 14.00 8.10 -20.06
N ASP A 208 14.78 8.11 -18.95
CA ASP A 208 14.38 7.44 -17.71
C ASP A 208 13.20 8.15 -17.07
N CYS A 209 13.24 9.49 -17.04
CA CYS A 209 12.13 10.29 -16.52
C CYS A 209 10.83 10.10 -17.33
N ASP A 210 10.94 9.94 -18.64
CA ASP A 210 9.80 9.62 -19.50
C ASP A 210 9.28 8.20 -19.25
N ARG A 211 10.17 7.24 -19.15
CA ARG A 211 9.85 5.81 -18.96
C ARG A 211 9.14 5.55 -17.63
N ILE A 212 9.64 6.09 -16.51
CA ILE A 212 9.01 5.93 -15.19
C ILE A 212 7.61 6.55 -15.13
N GLN A 213 7.33 7.51 -16.01
CA GLN A 213 6.03 8.18 -16.14
C GLN A 213 5.15 7.61 -17.26
N TYR A 214 5.58 6.56 -17.98
CA TYR A 214 4.90 6.03 -19.18
C TYR A 214 4.55 7.12 -20.18
N GLY A 215 5.53 7.96 -20.55
CA GLY A 215 5.29 9.09 -21.47
C GLY A 215 4.34 10.15 -20.89
N GLY A 216 4.40 10.37 -19.58
CA GLY A 216 3.56 11.34 -18.86
C GLY A 216 2.16 10.85 -18.49
N VAL A 217 1.81 9.59 -18.78
CA VAL A 217 0.52 8.98 -18.39
C VAL A 217 0.43 8.82 -16.87
N PHE A 218 1.54 8.47 -16.22
CA PHE A 218 1.67 8.38 -14.76
C PHE A 218 2.61 9.49 -14.24
N PRO A 219 2.13 10.69 -13.98
CA PRO A 219 2.99 11.86 -13.69
C PRO A 219 3.52 11.84 -12.24
N CYS A 220 4.13 10.73 -11.80
CA CYS A 220 4.62 10.52 -10.44
C CYS A 220 5.69 11.55 -10.04
N LEU A 221 6.55 11.97 -10.99
CA LEU A 221 7.61 12.96 -10.73
C LEU A 221 7.09 14.36 -10.38
N ARG A 222 5.81 14.68 -10.62
CA ARG A 222 5.19 15.92 -10.12
C ARG A 222 5.21 16.00 -8.59
N SER A 223 5.19 14.86 -7.91
CA SER A 223 5.24 14.81 -6.46
C SER A 223 6.59 15.26 -5.88
N LEU A 224 7.66 15.32 -6.69
CA LEU A 224 8.95 15.89 -6.30
C LEU A 224 8.88 17.40 -5.98
N GLN A 225 7.80 18.07 -6.38
CA GLN A 225 7.57 19.49 -6.03
C GLN A 225 6.99 19.68 -4.63
N ARG A 226 6.56 18.61 -3.95
CA ARG A 226 6.06 18.67 -2.57
C ARG A 226 7.21 18.82 -1.58
N ARG A 227 6.90 19.38 -0.42
CA ARG A 227 7.85 19.49 0.69
C ARG A 227 7.16 19.04 1.99
N PRO A 228 7.70 18.05 2.67
CA PRO A 228 8.81 17.16 2.24
C PRO A 228 8.44 16.37 0.96
N ILE A 229 9.47 15.87 0.25
CA ILE A 229 9.24 14.95 -0.88
C ILE A 229 8.65 13.66 -0.30
N PRO A 230 7.52 13.15 -0.84
CA PRO A 230 6.83 11.99 -0.30
C PRO A 230 7.71 10.72 -0.28
N TRP A 231 7.61 9.94 0.79
CA TRP A 231 8.40 8.72 0.99
C TRP A 231 8.17 7.68 -0.13
N ASP A 232 6.93 7.59 -0.62
CA ASP A 232 6.53 6.66 -1.68
C ASP A 232 7.24 6.99 -2.99
N ILE A 233 7.38 8.28 -3.35
CA ILE A 233 8.16 8.70 -4.51
C ILE A 233 9.65 8.44 -4.31
N CYS A 234 10.17 8.65 -3.10
CA CYS A 234 11.56 8.32 -2.79
C CYS A 234 11.83 6.81 -2.97
N TRP A 235 10.89 5.97 -2.56
CA TRP A 235 11.00 4.52 -2.72
C TRP A 235 10.78 4.06 -4.17
N GLU A 236 9.82 4.63 -4.88
CA GLU A 236 9.61 4.42 -6.32
C GLU A 236 10.90 4.69 -7.12
N LEU A 237 11.54 5.84 -6.87
CA LEU A 237 12.82 6.19 -7.50
C LEU A 237 13.95 5.25 -7.11
N ALA A 238 13.99 4.79 -5.85
CA ALA A 238 14.99 3.84 -5.39
C ALA A 238 14.86 2.51 -6.14
N ILE A 239 13.64 1.98 -6.28
CA ILE A 239 13.36 0.76 -7.05
C ILE A 239 13.75 0.96 -8.51
N TYR A 240 13.36 2.05 -9.14
CA TYR A 240 13.66 2.33 -10.54
C TYR A 240 15.17 2.41 -10.80
N LYS A 241 15.89 3.19 -9.99
CA LYS A 241 17.37 3.36 -10.12
C LYS A 241 18.15 2.08 -9.89
N ALA A 242 17.63 1.20 -9.05
CA ALA A 242 18.23 -0.12 -8.79
C ALA A 242 17.84 -1.17 -9.83
N HIS A 243 17.08 -0.82 -10.87
CA HIS A 243 16.45 -1.77 -11.80
C HIS A 243 15.67 -2.86 -11.07
N GLY A 244 15.09 -2.50 -9.92
CA GLY A 244 14.30 -3.37 -9.08
C GLY A 244 12.90 -3.61 -9.60
N LEU A 245 12.25 -4.60 -9.02
CA LEU A 245 10.89 -5.00 -9.37
C LEU A 245 10.01 -5.15 -8.13
N CYS A 246 8.73 -4.90 -8.33
CA CYS A 246 7.68 -5.11 -7.35
C CYS A 246 6.91 -6.39 -7.70
N LEU A 247 6.82 -7.32 -6.77
CA LEU A 247 5.91 -8.46 -6.86
C LEU A 247 4.50 -7.97 -6.57
N THR A 248 3.57 -8.20 -7.50
CA THR A 248 2.21 -7.66 -7.44
C THR A 248 1.20 -8.78 -7.62
N PRO A 249 0.10 -8.84 -6.83
CA PRO A 249 -0.93 -9.84 -7.01
C PRO A 249 -1.77 -9.55 -8.28
N ALA A 250 -2.27 -10.58 -8.92
CA ALA A 250 -3.12 -10.46 -10.11
C ALA A 250 -4.52 -9.87 -9.82
N HIS A 251 -4.91 -9.83 -8.55
CA HIS A 251 -6.10 -9.18 -8.03
C HIS A 251 -5.79 -8.64 -6.63
N THR A 252 -6.32 -7.47 -6.28
CA THR A 252 -6.01 -6.82 -5.00
C THR A 252 -6.33 -7.69 -3.79
N LEU A 253 -5.45 -7.66 -2.80
CA LEU A 253 -5.64 -8.26 -1.46
C LEU A 253 -5.98 -7.21 -0.39
N VAL A 254 -6.08 -5.95 -0.79
CA VAL A 254 -6.41 -4.85 0.12
C VAL A 254 -7.45 -3.92 -0.51
N ARG A 255 -8.18 -3.22 0.35
CA ARG A 255 -9.12 -2.17 -0.02
C ARG A 255 -8.79 -0.91 0.77
N ASN A 256 -8.63 0.20 0.10
CA ASN A 256 -8.50 1.50 0.75
C ASN A 256 -9.89 2.09 1.03
N ILE A 257 -10.26 2.18 2.31
CA ILE A 257 -11.54 2.75 2.76
C ILE A 257 -11.46 4.25 3.03
N GLY A 258 -10.27 4.86 2.96
CA GLY A 258 -10.01 6.28 3.15
C GLY A 258 -10.29 7.15 1.93
N LEU A 259 -10.60 6.56 0.78
CA LEU A 259 -10.79 7.27 -0.50
C LEU A 259 -11.89 8.35 -0.46
N SER A 260 -12.91 8.19 0.39
CA SER A 260 -13.99 9.14 0.55
C SER A 260 -13.72 10.22 1.61
N SER A 261 -12.78 10.01 2.52
CA SER A 261 -12.52 10.85 3.69
C SER A 261 -11.04 11.24 3.87
N GLY A 262 -10.15 10.75 2.99
CA GLY A 262 -8.71 10.96 3.07
C GLY A 262 -8.27 12.39 2.72
N THR A 263 -7.14 12.80 3.27
CA THR A 263 -6.55 14.14 3.11
C THR A 263 -6.23 14.47 1.64
N HIS A 264 -5.93 13.46 0.84
CA HIS A 264 -5.50 13.59 -0.56
C HIS A 264 -6.66 13.50 -1.57
N PHE A 265 -7.87 13.10 -1.16
CA PHE A 265 -8.94 12.70 -2.06
C PHE A 265 -10.21 13.56 -1.99
N ARG A 266 -10.11 14.82 -1.56
CA ARG A 266 -11.26 15.76 -1.49
C ARG A 266 -12.04 15.93 -2.81
N SER A 267 -11.54 15.41 -3.93
CA SER A 267 -12.12 15.55 -5.27
C SER A 267 -12.44 14.22 -5.94
N TYR A 268 -12.50 13.10 -5.21
CA TYR A 268 -12.81 11.80 -5.81
C TYR A 268 -14.22 11.77 -6.42
N SER A 269 -14.30 11.32 -7.67
CA SER A 269 -15.58 11.09 -8.31
C SER A 269 -16.12 9.70 -7.93
N ILE A 270 -17.46 9.57 -7.92
CA ILE A 270 -18.13 8.28 -7.72
C ILE A 270 -17.59 7.20 -8.68
N LEU A 271 -17.22 7.57 -9.92
CA LEU A 271 -16.66 6.66 -10.91
C LEU A 271 -15.27 6.14 -10.53
N GLN A 272 -14.46 6.93 -9.82
CA GLN A 272 -13.15 6.50 -9.32
C GLN A 272 -13.26 5.51 -8.17
N HIS A 273 -14.27 5.69 -7.33
CA HIS A 273 -14.57 4.78 -6.24
C HIS A 273 -14.75 3.35 -6.76
N TYR A 274 -15.40 3.15 -7.89
CA TYR A 274 -15.63 1.82 -8.46
C TYR A 274 -14.38 1.14 -9.00
N GLU A 275 -13.35 1.85 -9.46
CA GLU A 275 -12.15 1.23 -10.03
C GLU A 275 -11.09 0.88 -8.99
N PHE A 276 -10.99 1.69 -7.92
CA PHE A 276 -10.07 1.42 -6.81
C PHE A 276 -10.76 0.74 -5.63
N ASP A 277 -12.09 0.71 -5.58
CA ASP A 277 -12.90 0.11 -4.52
C ASP A 277 -13.30 -1.33 -4.87
N ARG A 278 -12.34 -2.11 -5.35
CA ARG A 278 -12.57 -3.55 -5.55
C ARG A 278 -12.52 -4.29 -4.23
N PRO A 279 -13.42 -5.26 -4.03
CA PRO A 279 -13.33 -6.12 -2.86
C PRO A 279 -12.02 -6.92 -2.90
N PRO A 280 -11.31 -7.04 -1.78
CA PRO A 280 -10.12 -7.86 -1.70
C PRO A 280 -10.44 -9.32 -2.02
N LEU A 281 -9.50 -10.01 -2.66
CA LEU A 281 -9.64 -11.43 -3.03
C LEU A 281 -9.91 -12.28 -1.77
N GLN A 282 -10.94 -13.12 -1.82
CA GLN A 282 -11.38 -13.96 -0.70
C GLN A 282 -10.91 -15.42 -0.84
N ARG A 283 -9.81 -15.65 -1.49
CA ARG A 283 -9.12 -16.93 -1.59
C ARG A 283 -7.61 -16.75 -1.56
N PRO A 284 -6.83 -17.80 -1.25
CA PRO A 284 -5.37 -17.73 -1.32
C PRO A 284 -4.87 -17.34 -2.73
N ILE A 285 -3.81 -16.57 -2.78
CA ILE A 285 -3.01 -16.29 -3.98
C ILE A 285 -2.09 -17.50 -4.22
N ARG A 286 -1.93 -17.89 -5.47
CA ARG A 286 -0.95 -18.88 -5.89
C ARG A 286 0.33 -18.18 -6.31
N ILE A 287 1.34 -18.26 -5.46
CA ILE A 287 2.68 -17.75 -5.76
C ILE A 287 3.46 -18.87 -6.42
N GLU A 288 3.57 -18.82 -7.74
CA GLU A 288 4.48 -19.69 -8.51
C GLU A 288 5.88 -19.05 -8.51
N THR A 289 6.93 -19.86 -8.49
CA THR A 289 8.29 -19.32 -8.62
C THR A 289 8.48 -18.90 -10.08
N LEU A 290 8.54 -17.60 -10.30
CA LEU A 290 8.71 -16.97 -11.60
C LEU A 290 10.05 -16.25 -11.65
N GLU A 291 10.64 -16.20 -12.83
CA GLU A 291 11.78 -15.31 -13.07
C GLU A 291 11.31 -13.85 -12.99
N PRO A 292 11.96 -13.00 -12.16
CA PRO A 292 11.57 -11.60 -12.02
C PRO A 292 11.80 -10.83 -13.31
N ARG A 293 10.72 -10.49 -14.00
CA ARG A 293 10.74 -9.61 -15.17
C ARG A 293 9.40 -8.89 -15.33
N ALA A 294 9.46 -7.62 -15.66
CA ALA A 294 8.28 -6.90 -16.11
C ALA A 294 7.86 -7.40 -17.50
N LEU A 295 6.54 -7.57 -17.71
CA LEU A 295 6.00 -8.04 -18.99
C LEU A 295 5.43 -6.84 -19.76
N PRO A 296 5.90 -6.56 -20.99
CA PRO A 296 5.43 -5.40 -21.77
C PRO A 296 3.90 -5.33 -21.95
N ALA A 297 3.23 -6.48 -22.06
CA ALA A 297 1.78 -6.51 -22.19
C ALA A 297 1.06 -6.05 -20.91
N ILE A 298 1.59 -6.40 -19.72
CA ILE A 298 1.06 -5.93 -18.43
C ILE A 298 1.36 -4.44 -18.24
N GLU A 299 2.58 -4.00 -18.57
CA GLU A 299 2.96 -2.57 -18.50
C GLU A 299 2.08 -1.72 -19.42
N THR A 300 1.79 -2.20 -20.64
CA THR A 300 0.85 -1.54 -21.56
C THR A 300 -0.55 -1.47 -20.95
N ARG A 301 -1.03 -2.56 -20.33
CA ARG A 301 -2.35 -2.61 -19.68
C ARG A 301 -2.41 -1.68 -18.47
N PHE A 302 -1.33 -1.61 -17.69
CA PHE A 302 -1.20 -0.66 -16.57
C PHE A 302 -1.26 0.79 -17.06
N ALA A 303 -0.44 1.15 -18.05
CA ALA A 303 -0.45 2.49 -18.64
C ALA A 303 -1.83 2.85 -19.22
N GLN A 304 -2.51 1.90 -19.86
CA GLN A 304 -3.87 2.12 -20.35
C GLN A 304 -4.86 2.36 -19.20
N ALA A 305 -4.81 1.59 -18.13
CA ALA A 305 -5.69 1.78 -16.96
C ALA A 305 -5.48 3.17 -16.32
N ILE A 306 -4.20 3.61 -16.21
CA ILE A 306 -3.89 4.97 -15.72
C ILE A 306 -4.38 6.05 -16.69
N ARG A 307 -4.22 5.87 -17.99
CA ARG A 307 -4.71 6.81 -19.02
C ARG A 307 -6.23 6.95 -18.98
N ASP A 308 -6.93 5.83 -18.92
CA ASP A 308 -8.40 5.80 -18.83
C ASP A 308 -8.87 6.52 -17.55
N TRP A 309 -8.14 6.32 -16.46
CA TRP A 309 -8.32 7.05 -15.23
C TRP A 309 -8.06 8.56 -15.41
N GLY A 310 -6.96 8.96 -16.05
CA GLY A 310 -6.58 10.35 -16.34
C GLY A 310 -7.60 11.08 -17.22
N ILE A 311 -8.12 10.44 -18.26
CA ILE A 311 -9.14 11.02 -19.16
C ILE A 311 -10.39 11.41 -18.39
N ARG A 312 -10.78 10.63 -17.38
CA ARG A 312 -11.93 10.91 -16.54
C ARG A 312 -11.78 12.15 -15.64
N TYR A 313 -10.53 12.62 -15.44
CA TYR A 313 -10.21 13.89 -14.76
C TYR A 313 -10.25 15.11 -15.67
N THR A 314 -10.38 14.95 -16.97
CA THR A 314 -10.51 16.06 -17.91
C THR A 314 -11.77 16.88 -17.66
N TRP A 315 -11.83 18.08 -18.21
CA TRP A 315 -13.02 18.95 -18.15
C TRP A 315 -14.30 18.21 -18.55
N LEU A 316 -14.25 17.40 -19.60
CA LEU A 316 -15.38 16.58 -20.06
C LEU A 316 -15.84 15.57 -19.00
N GLY A 317 -14.91 14.86 -18.37
CA GLY A 317 -15.22 13.93 -17.26
C GLY A 317 -15.83 14.66 -16.06
N LYS A 318 -15.39 15.89 -15.75
CA LYS A 318 -15.98 16.74 -14.72
C LYS A 318 -17.42 17.17 -15.07
N CYS A 319 -17.67 17.50 -16.34
CA CYS A 319 -19.01 17.85 -16.82
C CYS A 319 -19.98 16.67 -16.76
N ILE A 320 -19.57 15.49 -17.22
CA ILE A 320 -20.36 14.25 -17.14
C ILE A 320 -20.69 13.94 -15.67
N ARG A 321 -19.73 14.07 -14.77
CA ARG A 321 -19.93 13.91 -13.33
C ARG A 321 -20.97 14.90 -12.77
N TYR A 322 -20.85 16.18 -13.11
CA TYR A 322 -21.78 17.21 -12.66
C TYR A 322 -23.22 16.89 -13.08
N CYS A 323 -23.39 16.48 -14.34
CA CYS A 323 -24.69 16.05 -14.86
C CYS A 323 -25.23 14.81 -14.13
N TYR A 324 -24.37 13.81 -13.89
CA TYR A 324 -24.74 12.59 -13.18
C TYR A 324 -25.17 12.87 -11.73
N LEU A 325 -24.43 13.69 -10.99
CA LEU A 325 -24.77 14.04 -9.60
C LEU A 325 -26.06 14.83 -9.51
N LYS A 326 -26.34 15.71 -10.47
CA LYS A 326 -27.63 16.42 -10.59
C LYS A 326 -28.80 15.47 -10.87
N LEU A 327 -28.61 14.54 -11.82
CA LEU A 327 -29.64 13.56 -12.18
C LEU A 327 -29.96 12.59 -11.04
N CYS A 328 -28.96 12.21 -10.26
CA CYS A 328 -29.11 11.28 -9.13
C CYS A 328 -29.52 11.97 -7.81
N GLY A 329 -29.75 13.28 -7.79
CA GLY A 329 -30.20 14.02 -6.60
C GLY A 329 -29.21 14.06 -5.44
N LYS A 330 -27.95 13.73 -5.67
CA LYS A 330 -26.90 13.62 -4.64
C LYS A 330 -26.14 14.93 -4.35
N ASP A 331 -26.52 16.04 -4.99
CA ASP A 331 -25.84 17.34 -4.88
C ASP A 331 -26.23 18.17 -3.64
N LYS A 332 -27.08 17.65 -2.75
CA LYS A 332 -27.67 18.43 -1.63
C LYS A 332 -26.99 18.25 -0.26
N LYS A 333 -25.81 17.60 -0.15
CA LYS A 333 -25.15 17.32 1.16
C LYS A 333 -23.79 17.97 1.41
N SER A 334 -23.40 19.02 0.69
CA SER A 334 -22.11 19.71 0.96
C SER A 334 -22.24 21.20 1.36
N LYS A 335 -23.42 21.61 1.88
CA LYS A 335 -23.56 22.93 2.53
C LYS A 335 -24.28 22.75 3.87
N LYS A 336 -23.52 22.31 4.87
CA LYS A 336 -23.71 22.63 6.28
C LYS A 336 -22.42 22.35 7.03
#